data_7ab90ec91c9632db2e38abd39b1b7f8e
#
_entry.id   7ab90ec91c9632db2e38abd39b1b7f8e
#
_cell.length_a   1.000
_cell.length_b   1.000
_cell.length_c   1.000
_cell.angle_alpha   90.00
_cell.angle_beta   90.00
_cell.angle_gamma   90.00
#
_symmetry.space_group_name_H-M   'P 1'
#
loop_
_entity.id
_entity.type
_entity.pdbx_description
1 polymer ?
#
loop_
_entity_poly.entity_id
_entity_poly.type
_entity_poly.pdbx_seq_one_letter_code
_entity_poly.pdbx_strand_id
1 'polypeptide(L)'
;MTPKEKYKEEKDNLKNSRISRILESAFELFAEKGIDNVTMTDIAAKAEIGVASLYRYFETKEEIAVQTSIWAWERQKSIILPQLLTDTFNKANGITQLSIIFSMFIKLYENQVKFLRYIYFFDSYAVRIKMEKERLMDYEKTIESTKNIIAASISKGIEDKSIKSKYKESQDVLYFTLMHTLFASAQKLSLSGDMLLMDELVSGKQELELLSTLLLDALKVN
;
A
#
# COMPACT_ATOMS: atom_id res chain seq x y z
N MET A 1 -10.08 -17.12 32.79
CA MET A 1 -9.42 -17.93 31.73
C MET A 1 -8.93 -19.23 32.31
N THR A 2 -9.37 -20.32 31.73
CA THR A 2 -8.98 -21.69 32.18
C THR A 2 -7.56 -22.03 31.67
N PRO A 3 -6.84 -22.98 32.30
CA PRO A 3 -5.53 -23.42 31.81
C PRO A 3 -5.54 -23.87 30.34
N LYS A 4 -6.65 -24.47 29.89
CA LYS A 4 -6.81 -24.90 28.48
C LYS A 4 -6.97 -23.74 27.51
N GLU A 5 -7.68 -22.70 27.93
CA GLU A 5 -7.80 -21.44 27.12
C GLU A 5 -6.47 -20.73 27.01
N LYS A 6 -5.71 -20.64 28.11
CA LYS A 6 -4.37 -20.04 28.13
C LYS A 6 -3.40 -20.78 27.19
N TYR A 7 -3.38 -22.12 27.26
CA TYR A 7 -2.55 -22.93 26.37
C TYR A 7 -2.90 -22.75 24.90
N LYS A 8 -4.20 -22.67 24.58
CA LYS A 8 -4.67 -22.41 23.20
C LYS A 8 -4.22 -21.04 22.72
N GLU A 9 -4.38 -20.00 23.54
CA GLU A 9 -3.95 -18.65 23.23
C GLU A 9 -2.43 -18.54 22.99
N GLU A 10 -1.63 -19.16 23.86
CA GLU A 10 -0.17 -19.22 23.68
C GLU A 10 0.23 -19.90 22.38
N LYS A 11 -0.43 -21.01 22.02
CA LYS A 11 -0.19 -21.73 20.77
C LYS A 11 -0.58 -20.90 19.54
N ASP A 12 -1.70 -20.20 19.59
CA ASP A 12 -2.17 -19.33 18.50
C ASP A 12 -1.26 -18.11 18.36
N ASN A 13 -0.78 -17.52 19.45
CA ASN A 13 0.19 -16.43 19.44
C ASN A 13 1.52 -16.85 18.83
N LEU A 14 2.03 -18.04 19.16
CA LEU A 14 3.23 -18.60 18.56
C LEU A 14 3.06 -18.86 17.06
N LYS A 15 1.89 -19.34 16.64
CA LYS A 15 1.56 -19.54 15.21
C LYS A 15 1.54 -18.21 14.47
N ASN A 16 0.85 -17.21 15.00
CA ASN A 16 0.72 -15.88 14.40
C ASN A 16 2.09 -15.19 14.30
N SER A 17 2.93 -15.28 15.33
CA SER A 17 4.28 -14.74 15.31
C SER A 17 5.15 -15.38 14.21
N ARG A 18 5.01 -16.69 13.97
CA ARG A 18 5.72 -17.37 12.88
C ARG A 18 5.21 -16.94 11.51
N ILE A 19 3.89 -16.83 11.33
CA ILE A 19 3.29 -16.32 10.10
C ILE A 19 3.80 -14.90 9.81
N SER A 20 3.75 -13.99 10.78
CA SER A 20 4.29 -12.63 10.64
C SER A 20 5.75 -12.63 10.19
N ARG A 21 6.60 -13.46 10.78
CA ARG A 21 8.02 -13.55 10.40
C ARG A 21 8.21 -14.08 8.98
N ILE A 22 7.39 -15.04 8.55
CA ILE A 22 7.41 -15.55 7.17
C ILE A 22 7.02 -14.42 6.20
N LEU A 23 5.93 -13.70 6.47
CA LEU A 23 5.44 -12.63 5.61
C LEU A 23 6.41 -11.45 5.55
N GLU A 24 7.04 -11.08 6.67
CA GLU A 24 8.09 -10.06 6.70
C GLU A 24 9.31 -10.46 5.88
N SER A 25 9.76 -11.72 6.01
CA SER A 25 10.87 -12.27 5.23
C SER A 25 10.55 -12.30 3.73
N ALA A 26 9.34 -12.72 3.37
CA ALA A 26 8.86 -12.72 1.99
C ALA A 26 8.78 -11.28 1.43
N PHE A 27 8.21 -10.34 2.20
CA PHE A 27 8.14 -8.94 1.82
C PHE A 27 9.51 -8.35 1.48
N GLU A 28 10.52 -8.58 2.31
CA GLU A 28 11.85 -8.06 2.07
C GLU A 28 12.48 -8.65 0.80
N LEU A 29 12.37 -9.97 0.62
CA LEU A 29 12.90 -10.65 -0.57
C LEU A 29 12.17 -10.19 -1.85
N PHE A 30 10.84 -10.13 -1.80
CA PHE A 30 10.04 -9.73 -2.94
C PHE A 30 10.25 -8.26 -3.33
N ALA A 31 10.39 -7.36 -2.35
CA ALA A 31 10.66 -5.95 -2.59
C ALA A 31 12.06 -5.71 -3.18
N GLU A 32 13.02 -6.60 -2.89
CA GLU A 32 14.41 -6.51 -3.39
C GLU A 32 14.57 -7.15 -4.77
N LYS A 33 14.05 -8.37 -4.94
CA LYS A 33 14.35 -9.23 -6.11
C LYS A 33 13.19 -9.40 -7.09
N GLY A 34 11.99 -8.96 -6.72
CA GLY A 34 10.76 -9.33 -7.41
C GLY A 34 10.29 -10.74 -7.05
N ILE A 35 8.98 -11.00 -7.17
CA ILE A 35 8.36 -12.27 -6.73
C ILE A 35 8.87 -13.46 -7.54
N ASP A 36 9.12 -13.27 -8.83
CA ASP A 36 9.58 -14.35 -9.72
C ASP A 36 10.90 -14.95 -9.31
N ASN A 37 11.82 -14.10 -8.89
CA ASN A 37 13.21 -14.45 -8.58
C ASN A 37 13.38 -14.99 -7.15
N VAL A 38 12.30 -15.21 -6.40
CA VAL A 38 12.33 -15.71 -5.03
C VAL A 38 11.67 -17.09 -4.97
N THR A 39 12.35 -18.03 -4.33
CA THR A 39 11.85 -19.41 -4.13
C THR A 39 11.29 -19.59 -2.72
N MET A 40 10.50 -20.66 -2.52
CA MET A 40 10.04 -21.08 -1.17
C MET A 40 11.25 -21.37 -0.24
N THR A 41 12.34 -21.89 -0.79
CA THR A 41 13.58 -22.14 -0.04
C THR A 41 14.23 -20.86 0.45
N ASP A 42 14.27 -19.81 -0.38
CA ASP A 42 14.81 -18.50 0.01
C ASP A 42 14.01 -17.88 1.17
N ILE A 43 12.65 -17.97 1.07
CA ILE A 43 11.76 -17.47 2.13
C ILE A 43 11.96 -18.24 3.43
N ALA A 44 12.02 -19.58 3.36
CA ALA A 44 12.24 -20.43 4.53
C ALA A 44 13.58 -20.14 5.21
N ALA A 45 14.65 -19.99 4.41
CA ALA A 45 15.98 -19.66 4.91
C ALA A 45 15.99 -18.30 5.61
N LYS A 46 15.41 -17.25 4.98
CA LYS A 46 15.35 -15.91 5.56
C LYS A 46 14.46 -15.86 6.81
N ALA A 47 13.37 -16.63 6.85
CA ALA A 47 12.49 -16.74 8.01
C ALA A 47 13.05 -17.66 9.11
N GLU A 48 14.23 -18.25 8.92
CA GLU A 48 14.88 -19.17 9.85
C GLU A 48 14.00 -20.37 10.23
N ILE A 49 13.32 -20.94 9.22
CA ILE A 49 12.51 -22.16 9.39
C ILE A 49 12.86 -23.20 8.34
N GLY A 50 12.57 -24.46 8.62
CA GLY A 50 12.70 -25.51 7.62
C GLY A 50 11.66 -25.35 6.50
N VAL A 51 12.04 -25.67 5.26
CA VAL A 51 11.16 -25.61 4.08
C VAL A 51 9.87 -26.43 4.28
N ALA A 52 9.98 -27.63 4.86
CA ALA A 52 8.80 -28.44 5.21
C ALA A 52 7.87 -27.75 6.24
N SER A 53 8.43 -26.91 7.11
CA SER A 53 7.62 -26.08 8.02
C SER A 53 6.92 -24.95 7.32
N LEU A 54 7.55 -24.31 6.33
CA LEU A 54 6.94 -23.28 5.50
C LEU A 54 5.70 -23.83 4.77
N TYR A 55 5.81 -24.98 4.12
CA TYR A 55 4.71 -25.64 3.43
C TYR A 55 3.52 -26.03 4.33
N ARG A 56 3.69 -26.10 5.64
CA ARG A 56 2.57 -26.27 6.58
C ARG A 56 1.77 -25.00 6.85
N TYR A 57 2.34 -23.83 6.52
CA TYR A 57 1.68 -22.52 6.67
C TYR A 57 1.12 -22.01 5.34
N PHE A 58 1.83 -22.29 4.25
CA PHE A 58 1.51 -21.78 2.92
C PHE A 58 1.81 -22.84 1.88
N GLU A 59 0.80 -23.22 1.11
CA GLU A 59 0.94 -24.28 0.10
C GLU A 59 1.71 -23.82 -1.13
N THR A 60 1.58 -22.53 -1.50
CA THR A 60 2.17 -21.99 -2.72
C THR A 60 2.85 -20.63 -2.49
N LYS A 61 3.73 -20.26 -3.42
CA LYS A 61 4.35 -18.93 -3.44
C LYS A 61 3.30 -17.83 -3.72
N GLU A 62 2.32 -18.14 -4.54
CA GLU A 62 1.20 -17.26 -4.85
C GLU A 62 0.42 -16.89 -3.58
N GLU A 63 0.14 -17.87 -2.73
CA GLU A 63 -0.53 -17.64 -1.45
C GLU A 63 0.31 -16.74 -0.54
N ILE A 64 1.63 -16.99 -0.44
CA ILE A 64 2.53 -16.11 0.30
C ILE A 64 2.51 -14.70 -0.27
N ALA A 65 2.52 -14.53 -1.60
CA ALA A 65 2.52 -13.21 -2.22
C ALA A 65 1.23 -12.44 -1.87
N VAL A 66 0.06 -13.07 -1.95
CA VAL A 66 -1.22 -12.44 -1.57
C VAL A 66 -1.24 -12.10 -0.07
N GLN A 67 -0.87 -13.04 0.80
CA GLN A 67 -0.86 -12.77 2.25
C GLN A 67 0.17 -11.71 2.64
N THR A 68 1.30 -11.64 1.95
CA THR A 68 2.30 -10.59 2.12
C THR A 68 1.75 -9.23 1.69
N SER A 69 0.94 -9.15 0.62
CA SER A 69 0.33 -7.89 0.18
C SER A 69 -0.68 -7.36 1.20
N ILE A 70 -1.50 -8.24 1.78
CA ILE A 70 -2.42 -7.91 2.87
C ILE A 70 -1.64 -7.42 4.09
N TRP A 71 -0.63 -8.16 4.51
CA TRP A 71 0.23 -7.80 5.64
C TRP A 71 0.94 -6.44 5.43
N ALA A 72 1.47 -6.20 4.25
CA ALA A 72 2.15 -4.95 3.93
C ALA A 72 1.19 -3.75 3.97
N TRP A 73 -0.02 -3.88 3.43
CA TRP A 73 -1.05 -2.86 3.50
C TRP A 73 -1.54 -2.61 4.93
N GLU A 74 -1.79 -3.65 5.73
CA GLU A 74 -2.20 -3.49 7.13
C GLU A 74 -1.13 -2.73 7.93
N ARG A 75 0.15 -3.01 7.66
CA ARG A 75 1.26 -2.27 8.26
C ARG A 75 1.26 -0.79 7.84
N GLN A 76 1.02 -0.49 6.57
CA GLN A 76 0.89 0.91 6.12
C GLN A 76 -0.33 1.59 6.72
N LYS A 77 -1.45 0.93 6.78
CA LYS A 77 -2.67 1.45 7.41
C LYS A 77 -2.43 1.81 8.88
N SER A 78 -1.72 0.97 9.63
CA SER A 78 -1.40 1.27 11.03
C SER A 78 -0.57 2.55 11.23
N ILE A 79 0.18 2.97 10.22
CA ILE A 79 0.96 4.22 10.22
C ILE A 79 0.09 5.41 9.77
N ILE A 80 -0.74 5.21 8.75
CA ILE A 80 -1.48 6.27 8.06
C ILE A 80 -2.78 6.62 8.79
N LEU A 81 -3.59 5.64 9.19
CA LEU A 81 -4.90 5.89 9.76
C LEU A 81 -4.89 6.79 11.01
N PRO A 82 -3.98 6.66 11.98
CA PRO A 82 -3.94 7.55 13.13
C PRO A 82 -3.76 9.04 12.76
N GLN A 83 -3.15 9.32 11.60
CA GLN A 83 -2.93 10.69 11.12
C GLN A 83 -4.17 11.24 10.40
N LEU A 84 -5.01 10.36 9.81
CA LEU A 84 -6.25 10.70 9.11
C LEU A 84 -7.48 10.70 10.04
N LEU A 85 -7.39 10.08 11.22
CA LEU A 85 -8.49 10.02 12.20
C LEU A 85 -8.34 11.11 13.28
N THR A 86 -7.86 12.29 12.90
CA THR A 86 -7.68 13.42 13.81
C THR A 86 -8.79 14.44 13.68
N ASP A 87 -9.06 15.19 14.75
CA ASP A 87 -9.99 16.32 14.73
C ASP A 87 -9.61 17.37 13.68
N THR A 88 -8.29 17.61 13.50
CA THR A 88 -7.78 18.55 12.49
C THR A 88 -8.15 18.10 11.09
N PHE A 89 -7.93 16.81 10.77
CA PHE A 89 -8.34 16.26 9.47
C PHE A 89 -9.86 16.33 9.28
N ASN A 90 -10.63 15.92 10.28
CA ASN A 90 -12.08 15.88 10.18
C ASN A 90 -12.72 17.26 10.02
N LYS A 91 -12.15 18.31 10.63
CA LYS A 91 -12.63 19.71 10.52
C LYS A 91 -12.16 20.40 9.24
N ALA A 92 -11.11 19.91 8.57
CA ALA A 92 -10.60 20.49 7.33
C ALA A 92 -11.64 20.34 6.20
N ASN A 93 -11.67 21.29 5.25
CA ASN A 93 -12.44 21.16 4.02
C ASN A 93 -11.85 20.08 3.10
N GLY A 94 -12.60 19.64 2.09
CA GLY A 94 -12.21 18.49 1.28
C GLY A 94 -10.89 18.64 0.54
N ILE A 95 -10.59 19.82 -0.02
CA ILE A 95 -9.30 20.06 -0.72
C ILE A 95 -8.12 20.03 0.26
N THR A 96 -8.30 20.51 1.48
CA THR A 96 -7.29 20.43 2.54
C THR A 96 -7.07 18.99 3.00
N GLN A 97 -8.14 18.19 3.09
CA GLN A 97 -8.03 16.74 3.37
C GLN A 97 -7.21 16.03 2.29
N LEU A 98 -7.48 16.31 1.01
CA LEU A 98 -6.68 15.77 -0.09
C LEU A 98 -5.21 16.22 -0.03
N SER A 99 -4.94 17.48 0.32
CA SER A 99 -3.58 17.98 0.49
C SER A 99 -2.83 17.22 1.60
N ILE A 100 -3.49 16.94 2.72
CA ILE A 100 -2.93 16.13 3.80
C ILE A 100 -2.63 14.70 3.28
N ILE A 101 -3.58 14.06 2.59
CA ILE A 101 -3.40 12.72 2.02
C ILE A 101 -2.22 12.70 1.03
N PHE A 102 -2.10 13.69 0.14
CA PHE A 102 -1.00 13.76 -0.83
C PHE A 102 0.35 13.96 -0.13
N SER A 103 0.41 14.77 0.94
CA SER A 103 1.64 14.92 1.74
C SER A 103 2.05 13.63 2.43
N MET A 104 1.08 12.80 2.86
CA MET A 104 1.36 11.47 3.40
C MET A 104 1.88 10.51 2.32
N PHE A 105 1.42 10.67 1.10
CA PHE A 105 1.90 9.91 -0.04
C PHE A 105 3.38 10.20 -0.34
N ILE A 106 3.78 11.48 -0.26
CA ILE A 106 5.18 11.88 -0.40
C ILE A 106 6.03 11.26 0.74
N LYS A 107 5.53 11.29 1.97
CA LYS A 107 6.20 10.62 3.11
C LYS A 107 6.29 9.09 2.92
N LEU A 108 5.28 8.48 2.31
CA LEU A 108 5.31 7.05 1.95
C LEU A 108 6.48 6.78 0.99
N TYR A 109 6.65 7.61 -0.05
CA TYR A 109 7.77 7.52 -0.97
C TYR A 109 9.11 7.66 -0.24
N GLU A 110 9.27 8.65 0.63
CA GLU A 110 10.54 8.89 1.35
C GLU A 110 10.91 7.76 2.33
N ASN A 111 9.93 7.17 3.01
CA ASN A 111 10.19 6.29 4.15
C ASN A 111 9.84 4.82 3.91
N GLN A 112 9.11 4.50 2.84
CA GLN A 112 8.56 3.17 2.60
C GLN A 112 8.81 2.68 1.15
N VAL A 113 10.02 2.95 0.63
CA VAL A 113 10.43 2.56 -0.74
C VAL A 113 10.19 1.06 -0.98
N LYS A 114 10.51 0.20 -0.01
CA LYS A 114 10.28 -1.24 -0.11
C LYS A 114 8.81 -1.58 -0.32
N PHE A 115 7.89 -0.85 0.31
CA PHE A 115 6.46 -1.06 0.13
C PHE A 115 6.02 -0.74 -1.31
N LEU A 116 6.43 0.40 -1.85
CA LEU A 116 6.11 0.80 -3.22
C LEU A 116 6.66 -0.19 -4.25
N ARG A 117 7.91 -0.62 -4.08
CA ARG A 117 8.54 -1.65 -4.93
C ARG A 117 7.80 -2.98 -4.86
N TYR A 118 7.47 -3.42 -3.64
CA TYR A 118 6.75 -4.67 -3.43
C TYR A 118 5.38 -4.66 -4.11
N ILE A 119 4.56 -3.59 -3.92
CA ILE A 119 3.25 -3.50 -4.55
C ILE A 119 3.37 -3.51 -6.08
N TYR A 120 4.34 -2.79 -6.65
CA TYR A 120 4.62 -2.87 -8.09
C TYR A 120 4.92 -4.31 -8.56
N PHE A 121 5.79 -5.02 -7.85
CA PHE A 121 6.12 -6.40 -8.19
C PHE A 121 4.94 -7.34 -7.99
N PHE A 122 4.11 -7.10 -6.97
CA PHE A 122 2.91 -7.89 -6.74
C PHE A 122 1.88 -7.71 -7.85
N ASP A 123 1.58 -6.48 -8.23
CA ASP A 123 0.64 -6.16 -9.31
C ASP A 123 1.11 -6.78 -10.64
N SER A 124 2.38 -6.59 -10.99
CA SER A 124 2.99 -7.18 -12.19
C SER A 124 2.92 -8.70 -12.19
N TYR A 125 3.21 -9.32 -11.05
CA TYR A 125 3.15 -10.76 -10.87
C TYR A 125 1.73 -11.29 -11.01
N ALA A 126 0.77 -10.71 -10.31
CA ALA A 126 -0.64 -11.11 -10.33
C ALA A 126 -1.24 -11.05 -11.76
N VAL A 127 -0.95 -9.96 -12.49
CA VAL A 127 -1.39 -9.80 -13.88
C VAL A 127 -0.75 -10.86 -14.78
N ARG A 128 0.55 -11.09 -14.66
CA ARG A 128 1.29 -12.01 -15.53
C ARG A 128 0.87 -13.46 -15.35
N ILE A 129 0.62 -13.90 -14.12
CA ILE A 129 0.14 -15.26 -13.86
C ILE A 129 -1.38 -15.40 -14.01
N LYS A 130 -2.08 -14.32 -14.38
CA LYS A 130 -3.54 -14.25 -14.48
C LYS A 130 -4.22 -14.73 -13.19
N MET A 131 -3.77 -14.19 -12.05
CA MET A 131 -4.29 -14.55 -10.73
C MET A 131 -5.82 -14.38 -10.70
N GLU A 132 -6.54 -15.37 -10.20
CA GLU A 132 -7.99 -15.36 -10.09
C GLU A 132 -8.44 -14.26 -9.11
N LYS A 133 -9.54 -13.56 -9.45
CA LYS A 133 -10.07 -12.45 -8.64
C LYS A 133 -10.48 -12.89 -7.24
N GLU A 134 -10.95 -14.13 -7.10
CA GLU A 134 -11.34 -14.75 -5.84
C GLU A 134 -10.18 -14.77 -4.84
N ARG A 135 -8.96 -14.98 -5.30
CA ARG A 135 -7.74 -14.94 -4.48
C ARG A 135 -7.37 -13.53 -4.04
N LEU A 136 -7.83 -12.50 -4.76
CA LEU A 136 -7.55 -11.10 -4.46
C LEU A 136 -8.63 -10.43 -3.60
N MET A 137 -9.75 -11.10 -3.29
CA MET A 137 -10.87 -10.50 -2.55
C MET A 137 -10.47 -9.92 -1.20
N ASP A 138 -9.65 -10.61 -0.42
CA ASP A 138 -9.24 -10.11 0.90
C ASP A 138 -8.18 -9.00 0.78
N TYR A 139 -7.34 -9.05 -0.25
CA TYR A 139 -6.45 -7.94 -0.60
C TYR A 139 -7.24 -6.68 -0.98
N GLU A 140 -8.28 -6.81 -1.82
CA GLU A 140 -9.15 -5.71 -2.22
C GLU A 140 -9.86 -5.09 -1.01
N LYS A 141 -10.46 -5.90 -0.12
CA LYS A 141 -11.06 -5.43 1.14
C LYS A 141 -10.06 -4.67 2.02
N THR A 142 -8.82 -5.12 2.04
CA THR A 142 -7.76 -4.47 2.83
C THR A 142 -7.51 -3.04 2.33
N ILE A 143 -7.55 -2.80 1.02
CA ILE A 143 -7.33 -1.48 0.42
C ILE A 143 -8.57 -0.59 0.53
N GLU A 144 -9.76 -1.18 0.52
CA GLU A 144 -11.05 -0.47 0.45
C GLU A 144 -11.22 0.60 1.54
N SER A 145 -10.76 0.33 2.76
CA SER A 145 -10.85 1.30 3.85
C SER A 145 -10.08 2.61 3.55
N THR A 146 -8.94 2.52 2.89
CA THR A 146 -8.15 3.69 2.46
C THR A 146 -8.84 4.40 1.29
N LYS A 147 -9.38 3.64 0.33
CA LYS A 147 -10.20 4.17 -0.76
C LYS A 147 -11.34 5.02 -0.23
N ASN A 148 -12.08 4.51 0.75
CA ASN A 148 -13.26 5.18 1.31
C ASN A 148 -12.93 6.53 1.95
N ILE A 149 -11.79 6.67 2.63
CA ILE A 149 -11.36 7.95 3.22
C ILE A 149 -11.08 8.98 2.11
N ILE A 150 -10.39 8.59 1.06
CA ILE A 150 -10.06 9.50 -0.05
C ILE A 150 -11.31 9.90 -0.83
N ALA A 151 -12.19 8.94 -1.12
CA ALA A 151 -13.46 9.20 -1.79
C ALA A 151 -14.37 10.13 -0.96
N ALA A 152 -14.42 9.94 0.36
CA ALA A 152 -15.13 10.83 1.27
C ALA A 152 -14.57 12.27 1.26
N SER A 153 -13.24 12.41 1.18
CA SER A 153 -12.59 13.73 1.08
C SER A 153 -12.94 14.45 -0.25
N ILE A 154 -13.03 13.70 -1.35
CA ILE A 154 -13.47 14.23 -2.65
C ILE A 154 -14.93 14.68 -2.57
N SER A 155 -15.83 13.84 -2.05
CA SER A 155 -17.25 14.17 -1.89
C SER A 155 -17.45 15.41 -1.03
N LYS A 156 -16.76 15.46 0.12
CA LYS A 156 -16.76 16.62 1.01
C LYS A 156 -16.30 17.89 0.32
N GLY A 157 -15.23 17.82 -0.49
CA GLY A 157 -14.70 18.98 -1.20
C GLY A 157 -15.65 19.51 -2.26
N ILE A 158 -16.44 18.65 -2.89
CA ILE A 158 -17.50 19.08 -3.83
C ILE A 158 -18.64 19.73 -3.07
N GLU A 159 -19.06 19.18 -1.93
CA GLU A 159 -20.15 19.69 -1.09
C GLU A 159 -19.81 21.05 -0.45
N ASP A 160 -18.60 21.18 0.11
CA ASP A 160 -18.13 22.41 0.75
C ASP A 160 -17.57 23.44 -0.26
N LYS A 161 -17.62 23.12 -1.55
CA LYS A 161 -17.19 23.96 -2.68
C LYS A 161 -15.69 24.28 -2.70
N SER A 162 -14.88 23.51 -2.02
CA SER A 162 -13.42 23.58 -2.11
C SER A 162 -12.85 22.83 -3.33
N ILE A 163 -13.64 21.91 -3.90
CA ILE A 163 -13.36 21.19 -5.16
C ILE A 163 -14.40 21.59 -6.21
N LYS A 164 -13.95 21.76 -7.45
CA LYS A 164 -14.81 22.13 -8.60
C LYS A 164 -15.97 21.18 -8.78
N SER A 165 -17.19 21.70 -8.85
CA SER A 165 -18.45 20.93 -8.96
C SER A 165 -18.54 20.09 -10.25
N LYS A 166 -17.77 20.40 -11.29
CA LYS A 166 -17.73 19.61 -12.53
C LYS A 166 -17.36 18.15 -12.34
N TYR A 167 -16.73 17.80 -11.21
CA TYR A 167 -16.35 16.42 -10.88
C TYR A 167 -17.43 15.62 -10.15
N LYS A 168 -18.60 16.22 -9.87
CA LYS A 168 -19.68 15.61 -9.08
C LYS A 168 -20.13 14.27 -9.66
N GLU A 169 -20.32 14.19 -10.98
CA GLU A 169 -20.81 12.98 -11.65
C GLU A 169 -19.68 11.99 -12.01
N SER A 170 -18.41 12.32 -11.72
CA SER A 170 -17.24 11.52 -12.08
C SER A 170 -16.29 11.29 -10.91
N GLN A 171 -16.80 11.24 -9.68
CA GLN A 171 -15.96 11.11 -8.47
C GLN A 171 -15.11 9.84 -8.45
N ASP A 172 -15.63 8.71 -8.91
CA ASP A 172 -14.85 7.47 -9.01
C ASP A 172 -13.72 7.60 -10.05
N VAL A 173 -14.00 8.20 -11.21
CA VAL A 173 -12.98 8.48 -12.23
C VAL A 173 -11.89 9.37 -11.65
N LEU A 174 -12.29 10.42 -10.92
CA LEU A 174 -11.35 11.32 -10.27
C LEU A 174 -10.49 10.58 -9.24
N TYR A 175 -11.12 9.79 -8.36
CA TYR A 175 -10.40 8.97 -7.37
C TYR A 175 -9.32 8.09 -8.04
N PHE A 176 -9.72 7.28 -9.02
CA PHE A 176 -8.79 6.38 -9.70
C PHE A 176 -7.69 7.14 -10.45
N THR A 177 -8.03 8.27 -11.09
CA THR A 177 -7.04 9.10 -11.78
C THR A 177 -5.99 9.63 -10.82
N LEU A 178 -6.41 10.19 -9.67
CA LEU A 178 -5.49 10.72 -8.66
C LEU A 178 -4.60 9.62 -8.09
N MET A 179 -5.20 8.49 -7.70
CA MET A 179 -4.46 7.41 -7.06
C MET A 179 -3.51 6.72 -8.01
N HIS A 180 -3.95 6.37 -9.22
CA HIS A 180 -3.07 5.74 -10.20
C HIS A 180 -1.92 6.65 -10.59
N THR A 181 -2.17 7.96 -10.76
CA THR A 181 -1.11 8.92 -11.09
C THR A 181 -0.06 9.01 -9.98
N LEU A 182 -0.49 9.16 -8.73
CA LEU A 182 0.43 9.26 -7.59
C LEU A 182 1.19 7.95 -7.35
N PHE A 183 0.48 6.80 -7.37
CA PHE A 183 1.11 5.49 -7.17
C PHE A 183 2.09 5.16 -8.29
N ALA A 184 1.70 5.30 -9.55
CA ALA A 184 2.56 4.98 -10.67
C ALA A 184 3.84 5.86 -10.67
N SER A 185 3.70 7.16 -10.35
CA SER A 185 4.85 8.05 -10.22
C SER A 185 5.78 7.64 -9.08
N ALA A 186 5.23 7.40 -7.89
CA ALA A 186 6.02 6.98 -6.73
C ALA A 186 6.68 5.62 -6.94
N GLN A 187 6.00 4.65 -7.57
CA GLN A 187 6.55 3.35 -7.92
C GLN A 187 7.69 3.49 -8.95
N LYS A 188 7.47 4.26 -10.02
CA LYS A 188 8.51 4.52 -11.03
C LYS A 188 9.77 5.10 -10.38
N LEU A 189 9.61 6.13 -9.56
CA LEU A 189 10.72 6.78 -8.86
C LEU A 189 11.41 5.83 -7.86
N SER A 190 10.66 4.97 -7.18
CA SER A 190 11.22 4.00 -6.24
C SER A 190 12.01 2.88 -6.90
N LEU A 191 11.73 2.58 -8.18
CA LEU A 191 12.38 1.50 -8.93
C LEU A 191 13.60 1.97 -9.72
N SER A 192 13.57 3.18 -10.23
CA SER A 192 14.55 3.66 -11.23
C SER A 192 14.78 5.18 -11.18
N GLY A 193 14.52 5.83 -10.04
CA GLY A 193 14.66 7.28 -9.91
C GLY A 193 16.11 7.79 -9.93
N ASP A 194 17.10 6.90 -9.94
CA ASP A 194 18.53 7.19 -10.01
C ASP A 194 19.24 6.36 -11.09
N MET A 195 18.48 5.83 -12.04
CA MET A 195 19.04 4.94 -13.08
C MET A 195 19.83 5.67 -14.14
N LEU A 196 19.45 6.89 -14.47
CA LEU A 196 20.08 7.71 -15.52
C LEU A 196 20.74 8.94 -14.91
N LEU A 197 21.82 9.43 -15.51
CA LEU A 197 22.49 10.66 -15.07
C LEU A 197 21.55 11.88 -15.04
N MET A 198 20.54 11.92 -15.92
CA MET A 198 19.55 13.00 -15.90
C MET A 198 18.61 12.91 -14.68
N ASP A 199 18.45 11.75 -14.08
CA ASP A 199 17.61 11.56 -12.89
C ASP A 199 18.24 12.24 -11.65
N GLU A 200 19.56 12.57 -11.70
CA GLU A 200 20.24 13.29 -10.64
C GLU A 200 19.90 14.80 -10.60
N LEU A 201 19.29 15.34 -11.68
CA LEU A 201 18.94 16.76 -11.78
C LEU A 201 17.81 17.18 -10.84
N VAL A 202 16.88 16.26 -10.53
CA VAL A 202 15.69 16.52 -9.72
C VAL A 202 15.41 15.30 -8.83
N SER A 203 15.20 15.53 -7.55
CA SER A 203 14.84 14.44 -6.65
C SER A 203 13.42 13.96 -6.88
N GLY A 204 13.15 12.65 -6.74
CA GLY A 204 11.80 12.11 -6.85
C GLY A 204 10.81 12.72 -5.86
N LYS A 205 11.28 13.21 -4.70
CA LYS A 205 10.47 14.00 -3.78
C LYS A 205 9.96 15.29 -4.43
N GLN A 206 10.85 16.07 -5.05
CA GLN A 206 10.49 17.33 -5.71
C GLN A 206 9.49 17.09 -6.85
N GLU A 207 9.65 16.01 -7.61
CA GLU A 207 8.69 15.62 -8.65
C GLU A 207 7.30 15.32 -8.06
N LEU A 208 7.23 14.54 -6.98
CA LEU A 208 5.97 14.21 -6.31
C LEU A 208 5.31 15.42 -5.63
N GLU A 209 6.10 16.35 -5.08
CA GLU A 209 5.61 17.61 -4.52
C GLU A 209 4.99 18.49 -5.61
N LEU A 210 5.67 18.63 -6.76
CA LEU A 210 5.13 19.36 -7.89
C LEU A 210 3.87 18.69 -8.46
N LEU A 211 3.90 17.37 -8.67
CA LEU A 211 2.73 16.61 -9.14
C LEU A 211 1.53 16.82 -8.20
N SER A 212 1.74 16.72 -6.89
CA SER A 212 0.70 16.94 -5.88
C SER A 212 0.11 18.34 -5.97
N THR A 213 0.96 19.35 -6.14
CA THR A 213 0.54 20.74 -6.31
C THR A 213 -0.29 20.92 -7.58
N LEU A 214 0.18 20.42 -8.72
CA LEU A 214 -0.55 20.50 -9.99
C LEU A 214 -1.93 19.84 -9.92
N LEU A 215 -2.03 18.67 -9.27
CA LEU A 215 -3.30 17.97 -9.08
C LEU A 215 -4.26 18.77 -8.18
N LEU A 216 -3.77 19.31 -7.06
CA LEU A 216 -4.60 20.11 -6.14
C LEU A 216 -5.09 21.41 -6.80
N ASP A 217 -4.24 22.12 -7.54
CA ASP A 217 -4.60 23.33 -8.25
C ASP A 217 -5.63 23.07 -9.36
N ALA A 218 -5.52 21.92 -10.05
CA ALA A 218 -6.52 21.51 -11.02
C ALA A 218 -7.91 21.29 -10.39
N LEU A 219 -7.97 20.85 -9.14
CA LEU A 219 -9.21 20.53 -8.41
C LEU A 219 -9.81 21.75 -7.71
N LYS A 220 -8.97 22.62 -7.15
CA LYS A 220 -9.37 23.72 -6.28
C LYS A 220 -10.27 24.74 -7.01
N VAL A 221 -11.30 25.20 -6.34
CA VAL A 221 -12.08 26.36 -6.76
C VAL A 221 -11.25 27.62 -6.49
N ASN A 222 -11.15 28.48 -7.50
CA ASN A 222 -10.43 29.76 -7.41
C ASN A 222 -11.21 30.76 -6.54
#